data_8bd3dd6b07013f1b3728469fdf3c0c85
#
_entry.id   8bd3dd6b07013f1b3728469fdf3c0c85
#
_cell.length_a   1.000
_cell.length_b   1.000
_cell.length_c   1.000
_cell.angle_alpha   90.00
_cell.angle_beta   90.00
_cell.angle_gamma   90.00
#
_symmetry.space_group_name_H-M   'P 1'
#
loop_
_entity.id
_entity.type
_entity.pdbx_description
1 polymer ?
#
loop_
_entity_poly.entity_id
_entity_poly.type
_entity_poly.pdbx_seq_one_letter_code
_entity_poly.pdbx_strand_id
1 'polypeptide(L)'
;DKNERKPEFEYLFRLVTSTAINDLQASTGKKYNVELEKGYVNLYPFGVGGDWHVDSRSADGKTILFYPSDWKEEYEGATEFQSGEKVEYRKNRLLVFDGTIPHRCAIHHNPMKILAQRIIRPMFKEK
;
A
#
# COMPACT_ATOMS: atom_id res chain seq x y z
N ASP A 1 -18.19 15.15 7.56
CA ASP A 1 -17.26 14.81 8.62
C ASP A 1 -16.01 14.17 8.07
N LYS A 2 -14.88 14.69 8.48
CA LYS A 2 -13.58 14.18 8.02
C LYS A 2 -13.30 12.73 8.43
N ASN A 3 -14.07 12.19 9.37
CA ASN A 3 -13.94 10.81 9.81
C ASN A 3 -14.87 9.86 9.06
N GLU A 4 -15.76 10.38 8.24
CA GLU A 4 -16.61 9.54 7.41
C GLU A 4 -15.85 9.00 6.23
N ARG A 5 -15.96 7.71 6.01
CA ARG A 5 -15.42 7.05 4.83
C ARG A 5 -16.53 6.90 3.81
N LYS A 6 -16.20 7.21 2.56
CA LYS A 6 -17.13 6.96 1.47
C LYS A 6 -17.29 5.46 1.26
N PRO A 7 -18.51 4.96 1.00
CA PRO A 7 -18.75 3.52 0.83
C PRO A 7 -17.85 2.85 -0.21
N GLU A 8 -17.57 3.53 -1.32
CA GLU A 8 -16.70 2.99 -2.37
C GLU A 8 -15.26 2.81 -1.91
N PHE A 9 -14.75 3.70 -1.06
CA PHE A 9 -13.40 3.56 -0.49
C PHE A 9 -13.37 2.45 0.56
N GLU A 10 -14.42 2.32 1.34
CA GLU A 10 -14.52 1.24 2.33
C GLU A 10 -14.51 -0.13 1.64
N TYR A 11 -15.24 -0.27 0.54
CA TYR A 11 -15.24 -1.50 -0.25
C TYR A 11 -13.84 -1.80 -0.80
N LEU A 12 -13.16 -0.80 -1.37
CA LEU A 12 -11.81 -0.96 -1.89
C LEU A 12 -10.85 -1.43 -0.80
N PHE A 13 -10.89 -0.80 0.37
CA PHE A 13 -10.02 -1.19 1.48
C PHE A 13 -10.28 -2.60 1.99
N ARG A 14 -11.53 -3.02 2.03
CA ARG A 14 -11.87 -4.39 2.40
C ARG A 14 -11.31 -5.39 1.40
N LEU A 15 -11.48 -5.11 0.12
CA LEU A 15 -11.00 -6.00 -0.95
C LEU A 15 -9.47 -6.11 -0.91
N VAL A 16 -8.78 -4.98 -0.84
CA VAL A 16 -7.32 -4.92 -0.81
C VAL A 16 -6.77 -5.64 0.43
N THR A 17 -7.36 -5.37 1.58
CA THR A 17 -6.95 -5.99 2.84
C THR A 17 -7.18 -7.50 2.83
N SER A 18 -8.33 -7.94 2.39
CA SER A 18 -8.65 -9.38 2.31
C SER A 18 -7.71 -10.13 1.38
N THR A 19 -7.42 -9.54 0.21
CA THR A 19 -6.50 -10.14 -0.75
C THR A 19 -5.09 -10.27 -0.18
N ALA A 20 -4.60 -9.21 0.46
CA ALA A 20 -3.27 -9.21 1.06
C ALA A 20 -3.15 -10.22 2.19
N ILE A 21 -4.18 -10.32 3.04
CA ILE A 21 -4.19 -11.29 4.15
C ILE A 21 -4.24 -12.71 3.62
N ASN A 22 -5.05 -12.98 2.61
CA ASN A 22 -5.13 -14.30 2.00
C ASN A 22 -3.78 -14.73 1.42
N ASP A 23 -3.09 -13.83 0.71
CA ASP A 23 -1.76 -14.10 0.18
C ASP A 23 -0.75 -14.36 1.30
N LEU A 24 -0.80 -13.55 2.35
CA LEU A 24 0.10 -13.69 3.48
C LEU A 24 -0.11 -15.05 4.20
N GLN A 25 -1.35 -15.44 4.40
CA GLN A 25 -1.68 -16.73 5.01
C GLN A 25 -1.27 -17.90 4.13
N ALA A 26 -1.47 -17.78 2.81
CA ALA A 26 -1.08 -18.82 1.86
C ALA A 26 0.44 -19.01 1.81
N SER A 27 1.20 -17.91 1.83
CA SER A 27 2.67 -17.97 1.73
C SER A 27 3.34 -18.41 3.02
N THR A 28 2.74 -18.14 4.19
CA THR A 28 3.34 -18.47 5.49
C THR A 28 2.75 -19.73 6.12
N GLY A 29 1.59 -20.19 5.65
CA GLY A 29 0.85 -21.29 6.29
C GLY A 29 0.25 -20.94 7.65
N LYS A 30 0.26 -19.67 8.02
CA LYS A 30 -0.22 -19.19 9.32
C LYS A 30 -1.50 -18.41 9.16
N LYS A 31 -2.32 -18.40 10.20
CA LYS A 31 -3.51 -17.56 10.28
C LYS A 31 -3.21 -16.34 11.14
N TYR A 32 -3.76 -15.20 10.73
CA TYR A 32 -3.55 -13.93 11.42
C TYR A 32 -4.88 -13.30 11.82
N ASN A 33 -4.91 -12.73 13.01
CA ASN A 33 -5.84 -11.66 13.32
C ASN A 33 -5.21 -10.38 12.82
N VAL A 34 -6.03 -9.42 12.37
CA VAL A 34 -5.53 -8.19 11.78
C VAL A 34 -6.10 -7.01 12.55
N GLU A 35 -5.20 -6.15 13.00
CA GLU A 35 -5.53 -4.84 13.52
C GLU A 35 -5.34 -3.83 12.40
N LEU A 36 -6.40 -3.06 12.10
CA LEU A 36 -6.37 -2.05 11.06
C LEU A 36 -5.95 -0.72 11.67
N GLU A 37 -4.77 -0.23 11.30
CA GLU A 37 -4.27 1.03 11.85
C GLU A 37 -4.73 2.22 11.03
N LYS A 38 -4.44 2.25 9.74
CA LYS A 38 -4.69 3.42 8.89
C LYS A 38 -5.09 3.01 7.48
N GLY A 39 -5.83 3.89 6.81
CA GLY A 39 -6.14 3.72 5.40
C GLY A 39 -6.26 5.08 4.71
N TYR A 40 -5.62 5.22 3.55
CA TYR A 40 -5.58 6.46 2.79
C TYR A 40 -5.81 6.20 1.32
N VAL A 41 -6.35 7.22 0.66
CA VAL A 41 -6.27 7.34 -0.80
C VAL A 41 -5.51 8.64 -1.07
N ASN A 42 -4.33 8.52 -1.64
CA ASN A 42 -3.47 9.65 -1.95
C ASN A 42 -3.55 9.99 -3.43
N LEU A 43 -3.62 11.27 -3.72
CA LEU A 43 -3.62 11.80 -5.08
C LEU A 43 -2.32 12.56 -5.30
N TYR A 44 -1.58 12.19 -6.35
CA TYR A 44 -0.32 12.84 -6.70
C TYR A 44 -0.45 13.52 -8.04
N PRO A 45 -0.41 14.87 -8.09
CA PRO A 45 -0.39 15.59 -9.36
C PRO A 45 0.84 15.28 -10.19
N PHE A 46 0.80 15.62 -11.47
CA PHE A 46 1.93 15.47 -12.38
C PHE A 46 3.21 16.07 -11.78
N GLY A 47 4.28 15.33 -11.86
CA GLY A 47 5.60 15.80 -11.43
C GLY A 47 5.88 15.70 -9.94
N VAL A 48 4.96 15.11 -9.17
CA VAL A 48 5.11 15.01 -7.71
C VAL A 48 5.59 13.61 -7.32
N GLY A 49 6.53 13.56 -6.39
CA GLY A 49 6.96 12.34 -5.70
C GLY A 49 6.83 12.53 -4.20
N GLY A 50 7.37 11.62 -3.42
CA GLY A 50 7.35 11.67 -1.97
C GLY A 50 8.75 11.52 -1.36
N ASP A 51 8.85 11.84 -0.09
CA ASP A 51 10.09 11.71 0.67
C ASP A 51 10.23 10.31 1.28
N TRP A 52 11.45 9.94 1.62
CA TRP A 52 11.72 8.71 2.36
C TRP A 52 10.98 8.72 3.69
N HIS A 53 10.27 7.64 3.96
CA HIS A 53 9.51 7.49 5.21
C HIS A 53 9.30 6.02 5.56
N VAL A 54 8.88 5.78 6.78
CA VAL A 54 8.37 4.49 7.24
C VAL A 54 6.90 4.66 7.63
N ASP A 55 6.11 3.61 7.46
CA ASP A 55 4.68 3.66 7.76
C ASP A 55 4.35 3.14 9.15
N SER A 56 5.20 2.28 9.70
CA SER A 56 4.98 1.68 11.00
C SER A 56 6.29 1.57 11.75
N ARG A 57 6.24 1.75 13.05
CA ARG A 57 7.36 1.49 13.96
C ARG A 57 7.27 0.10 14.58
N SER A 58 6.14 -0.57 14.39
CA SER A 58 5.94 -1.92 14.88
C SER A 58 6.57 -2.91 13.90
N ALA A 59 7.36 -3.86 14.42
CA ALA A 59 7.97 -4.91 13.61
C ALA A 59 6.93 -5.76 12.86
N ASP A 60 5.70 -5.81 13.38
CA ASP A 60 4.62 -6.60 12.78
C ASP A 60 3.81 -5.82 11.76
N GLY A 61 4.02 -4.51 11.64
CA GLY A 61 3.24 -3.66 10.75
C GLY A 61 3.50 -3.97 9.29
N LYS A 62 2.44 -4.06 8.50
CA LYS A 62 2.51 -4.27 7.05
C LYS A 62 1.87 -3.10 6.33
N THR A 63 2.53 -2.66 5.27
CA THR A 63 1.97 -1.70 4.34
C THR A 63 1.41 -2.45 3.15
N ILE A 64 0.20 -2.09 2.77
CA ILE A 64 -0.46 -2.60 1.56
C ILE A 64 -0.67 -1.41 0.64
N LEU A 65 -0.10 -1.47 -0.56
CA LEU A 65 -0.32 -0.46 -1.60
C LEU A 65 -1.10 -1.07 -2.75
N PHE A 66 -2.05 -0.32 -3.26
CA PHE A 66 -2.80 -0.68 -4.45
C PHE A 66 -2.69 0.45 -5.47
N TYR A 67 -2.46 0.09 -6.73
CA TYR A 67 -2.24 1.01 -7.84
C TYR A 67 -3.45 1.01 -8.78
N PRO A 68 -4.44 1.91 -8.58
CA PRO A 68 -5.66 1.89 -9.38
C PRO A 68 -5.60 2.63 -10.72
N SER A 69 -4.64 3.54 -10.92
CA SER A 69 -4.63 4.40 -12.11
C SER A 69 -4.22 3.67 -13.37
N ASP A 70 -4.76 4.08 -14.52
CA ASP A 70 -4.21 3.71 -15.82
C ASP A 70 -2.77 4.20 -15.92
N TRP A 71 -1.89 3.36 -16.47
CA TRP A 71 -0.46 3.64 -16.42
C TRP A 71 0.26 3.26 -17.69
N LYS A 72 1.22 4.08 -18.06
CA LYS A 72 2.17 3.81 -19.14
C LYS A 72 3.57 3.77 -18.54
N GLU A 73 4.43 2.94 -19.11
CA GLU A 73 5.79 2.76 -18.61
C GLU A 73 6.56 4.08 -18.51
N GLU A 74 6.40 4.97 -19.50
CA GLU A 74 7.06 6.26 -19.52
C GLU A 74 6.61 7.22 -18.41
N TYR A 75 5.54 6.91 -17.69
CA TYR A 75 5.09 7.73 -16.56
C TYR A 75 5.98 7.55 -15.32
N GLU A 76 6.77 6.49 -15.27
CA GLU A 76 7.62 6.18 -14.12
C GLU A 76 6.82 6.05 -12.83
N GLY A 77 7.21 6.70 -11.74
CA GLY A 77 6.41 6.71 -10.51
C GLY A 77 6.48 5.45 -9.68
N ALA A 78 7.57 4.71 -9.74
CA ALA A 78 7.78 3.50 -8.96
C ALA A 78 7.75 3.75 -7.46
N THR A 79 7.43 2.72 -6.68
CA THR A 79 7.70 2.69 -5.25
C THR A 79 9.15 2.26 -5.07
N GLU A 80 9.96 3.11 -4.45
CA GLU A 80 11.39 2.87 -4.26
C GLU A 80 11.68 2.53 -2.81
N PHE A 81 12.58 1.58 -2.61
CA PHE A 81 13.05 1.18 -1.28
C PHE A 81 14.51 1.62 -1.10
N GLN A 82 14.87 1.92 0.14
CA GLN A 82 16.22 2.38 0.45
C GLN A 82 17.31 1.36 0.11
N SER A 83 16.94 0.08 0.06
CA SER A 83 17.83 -1.01 -0.38
C SER A 83 18.25 -0.91 -1.85
N GLY A 84 17.60 -0.05 -2.64
CA GLY A 84 17.82 0.08 -4.08
C GLY A 84 16.78 -0.66 -4.92
N GLU A 85 15.97 -1.51 -4.31
CA GLU A 85 14.87 -2.17 -5.02
C GLU A 85 13.77 -1.16 -5.34
N LYS A 86 13.05 -1.42 -6.42
CA LYS A 86 11.88 -0.63 -6.80
C LYS A 86 10.79 -1.52 -7.37
N VAL A 87 9.55 -1.11 -7.18
CA VAL A 87 8.39 -1.77 -7.75
C VAL A 87 7.68 -0.78 -8.66
N GLU A 88 7.61 -1.09 -9.94
CA GLU A 88 6.99 -0.21 -10.93
C GLU A 88 5.49 -0.09 -10.68
N TYR A 89 4.97 1.10 -10.93
CA TYR A 89 3.54 1.31 -10.90
C TYR A 89 2.90 0.60 -12.10
N ARG A 90 1.98 -0.30 -11.83
CA ARG A 90 1.15 -0.95 -12.85
C ARG A 90 -0.28 -1.02 -12.35
N LYS A 91 -1.22 -0.70 -13.20
CA LYS A 91 -2.64 -0.76 -12.84
C LYS A 91 -2.99 -2.12 -12.25
N ASN A 92 -3.74 -2.09 -11.16
CA ASN A 92 -4.22 -3.26 -10.42
C ASN A 92 -3.13 -4.06 -9.69
N ARG A 93 -1.92 -3.53 -9.58
CA ARG A 93 -0.88 -4.17 -8.77
C ARG A 93 -1.16 -3.94 -7.30
N LEU A 94 -1.04 -5.00 -6.53
CA LEU A 94 -1.09 -4.99 -5.08
C LEU A 94 0.32 -5.31 -4.56
N LEU A 95 0.82 -4.46 -3.68
CA LEU A 95 2.15 -4.61 -3.07
C LEU A 95 2.02 -4.66 -1.57
N VAL A 96 2.65 -5.67 -0.96
CA VAL A 96 2.66 -5.82 0.51
C VAL A 96 4.11 -5.91 0.98
N PHE A 97 4.46 -5.11 1.97
CA PHE A 97 5.80 -5.12 2.54
C PHE A 97 5.77 -4.69 4.01
N ASP A 98 6.86 -4.93 4.71
CA ASP A 98 7.00 -4.51 6.10
C ASP A 98 6.94 -2.99 6.20
N GLY A 99 6.04 -2.48 7.05
CA GLY A 99 5.85 -1.03 7.21
C GLY A 99 7.05 -0.32 7.81
N THR A 100 8.01 -1.05 8.36
CA THR A 100 9.25 -0.49 8.91
C THR A 100 10.32 -0.24 7.86
N ILE A 101 10.10 -0.70 6.62
CA ILE A 101 11.08 -0.51 5.53
C ILE A 101 10.96 0.92 4.99
N PRO A 102 12.06 1.70 4.97
CA PRO A 102 12.04 3.03 4.37
C PRO A 102 11.78 2.94 2.88
N HIS A 103 10.82 3.74 2.43
CA HIS A 103 10.40 3.76 1.03
C HIS A 103 9.88 5.14 0.64
N ARG A 104 9.70 5.34 -0.66
CA ARG A 104 9.11 6.57 -1.21
C ARG A 104 8.49 6.31 -2.57
N CYS A 105 7.61 7.22 -2.99
CA CYS A 105 7.13 7.27 -4.36
C CYS A 105 8.09 8.10 -5.20
N ALA A 106 8.57 7.56 -6.31
CA ALA A 106 9.34 8.33 -7.28
C ALA A 106 8.43 9.35 -7.99
N ILE A 107 9.04 10.40 -8.53
CA ILE A 107 8.33 11.38 -9.36
C ILE A 107 7.69 10.67 -10.55
N HIS A 108 6.45 11.05 -10.89
CA HIS A 108 5.70 10.45 -11.98
C HIS A 108 5.27 11.50 -13.01
N HIS A 109 4.89 11.04 -14.18
CA HIS A 109 4.50 11.88 -15.32
C HIS A 109 3.09 11.58 -15.83
N ASN A 110 2.22 11.05 -14.97
CA ASN A 110 0.79 10.92 -15.24
C ASN A 110 0.08 12.19 -14.78
N PRO A 111 -0.94 12.68 -15.48
CA PRO A 111 -1.73 13.82 -14.99
C PRO A 111 -2.24 13.65 -13.57
N MET A 112 -2.60 12.42 -13.18
CA MET A 112 -3.05 12.13 -11.82
C MET A 112 -2.71 10.69 -11.44
N LYS A 113 -1.85 10.55 -10.44
CA LYS A 113 -1.53 9.25 -9.84
C LYS A 113 -2.38 9.05 -8.60
N ILE A 114 -3.07 7.95 -8.52
CA ILE A 114 -3.82 7.54 -7.33
C ILE A 114 -3.08 6.38 -6.67
N LEU A 115 -3.00 6.40 -5.36
CA LEU A 115 -2.38 5.35 -4.57
C LEU A 115 -3.28 5.08 -3.37
N ALA A 116 -3.83 3.88 -3.28
CA ALA A 116 -4.56 3.44 -2.11
C ALA A 116 -3.59 2.73 -1.17
N GLN A 117 -3.64 3.09 0.10
CA GLN A 117 -2.71 2.60 1.10
C GLN A 117 -3.45 2.14 2.34
N ARG A 118 -3.11 0.95 2.83
CA ARG A 118 -3.60 0.42 4.09
C ARG A 118 -2.43 -0.03 4.95
N ILE A 119 -2.44 0.36 6.20
CA ILE A 119 -1.47 -0.11 7.17
C ILE A 119 -2.19 -1.06 8.12
N ILE A 120 -1.68 -2.26 8.21
CA ILE A 120 -2.25 -3.31 9.06
C ILE A 120 -1.18 -3.86 9.99
N ARG A 121 -1.64 -4.47 11.06
CA ARG A 121 -0.79 -5.20 11.99
C ARG A 121 -1.32 -6.62 12.08
N PRO A 122 -0.78 -7.56 11.29
CA PRO A 122 -1.17 -8.94 11.41
C PRO A 122 -0.65 -9.50 12.73
N MET A 123 -1.54 -10.07 13.52
CA MET A 123 -1.18 -10.70 14.78
C MET A 123 -1.30 -12.20 14.63
N PHE A 124 -0.30 -12.94 15.10
CA PHE A 124 -0.33 -14.38 15.05
C PHE A 124 -1.52 -14.90 15.87
N LYS A 125 -2.35 -15.71 15.23
CA LYS A 125 -3.52 -16.29 15.89
C LYS A 125 -3.13 -17.57 16.59
N GLU A 126 -3.13 -17.56 17.90
CA GLU A 126 -2.96 -18.78 18.68
C GLU A 126 -4.18 -19.68 18.53
N LYS A 127 -3.91 -20.95 18.51
CA LYS A 127 -4.99 -21.96 18.47
C LYS A 127 -5.71 -22.03 19.80
#